data_294e48892cbc24f9f04d0b86ce6fd76a
#
_entry.id   294e48892cbc24f9f04d0b86ce6fd76a
#
_cell.length_a   1.000
_cell.length_b   1.000
_cell.length_c   1.000
_cell.angle_alpha   90.00
_cell.angle_beta   90.00
_cell.angle_gamma   90.00
#
_symmetry.space_group_name_H-M   'P 1'
#
loop_
_entity.id
_entity.type
_entity.pdbx_description
1 polymer ?
#
loop_
_entity_poly.entity_id
_entity_poly.type
_entity_poly.pdbx_seq_one_letter_code
_entity_poly.pdbx_strand_id
1 'polypeptide(L)'
;IQQLAQVIAKVVNRSDYRIYDCDAILLISFAEDDIYGQCDSSCAIENTYLAAESLEVGAVWINQLREICNEPEIRKVRDSFHIPHNHVICGFVALGYPAEKPAPKERTEPVEFIH
;
A
#
# COMPACT_ATOMS: atom_id res chain seq x y z
N ILE A 1 -3.79 0.06 -12.75
CA ILE A 1 -3.96 1.08 -11.71
C ILE A 1 -5.33 1.72 -11.82
N GLN A 2 -5.71 2.28 -12.96
CA GLN A 2 -7.00 2.97 -13.15
C GLN A 2 -8.20 2.08 -12.80
N GLN A 3 -8.23 0.84 -13.27
CA GLN A 3 -9.31 -0.11 -12.96
C GLN A 3 -9.42 -0.34 -11.45
N LEU A 4 -8.31 -0.51 -10.75
CA LEU A 4 -8.28 -0.69 -9.30
C LEU A 4 -8.81 0.56 -8.59
N ALA A 5 -8.37 1.76 -8.99
CA ALA A 5 -8.83 3.02 -8.43
C ALA A 5 -10.36 3.19 -8.60
N GLN A 6 -10.91 2.87 -9.78
CA GLN A 6 -12.35 2.96 -10.06
C GLN A 6 -13.15 2.00 -9.16
N VAL A 7 -12.67 0.77 -8.98
CA VAL A 7 -13.37 -0.21 -8.14
C VAL A 7 -13.31 0.18 -6.67
N ILE A 8 -12.16 0.64 -6.18
CA ILE A 8 -12.05 1.18 -4.82
C ILE A 8 -13.00 2.37 -4.65
N ALA A 9 -12.97 3.34 -5.58
CA ALA A 9 -13.85 4.51 -5.57
C ALA A 9 -15.33 4.12 -5.37
N LYS A 10 -15.78 3.11 -6.11
CA LYS A 10 -17.15 2.59 -6.03
C LYS A 10 -17.44 1.97 -4.67
N VAL A 11 -16.56 1.11 -4.16
CA VAL A 11 -16.75 0.40 -2.89
C VAL A 11 -16.74 1.36 -1.70
N VAL A 12 -15.83 2.34 -1.69
CA VAL A 12 -15.75 3.34 -0.61
C VAL A 12 -16.67 4.55 -0.81
N ASN A 13 -17.47 4.54 -1.88
CA ASN A 13 -18.40 5.62 -2.24
C ASN A 13 -17.72 7.00 -2.34
N ARG A 14 -16.58 7.05 -3.02
CA ARG A 14 -15.79 8.28 -3.25
C ARG A 14 -15.48 8.44 -4.74
N SER A 15 -16.28 9.23 -5.43
CA SER A 15 -16.14 9.45 -6.88
C SER A 15 -14.85 10.14 -7.30
N ASP A 16 -14.20 10.86 -6.37
CA ASP A 16 -12.94 11.57 -6.55
C ASP A 16 -11.70 10.73 -6.20
N TYR A 17 -11.89 9.45 -5.84
CA TYR A 17 -10.79 8.61 -5.40
C TYR A 17 -9.78 8.35 -6.52
N ARG A 18 -8.53 8.64 -6.23
CA ARG A 18 -7.38 8.39 -7.10
C ARG A 18 -6.26 7.73 -6.29
N ILE A 19 -5.41 6.98 -6.98
CA ILE A 19 -4.20 6.41 -6.39
C ILE A 19 -3.04 7.37 -6.72
N TYR A 20 -3.12 8.61 -6.27
CA TYR A 20 -2.10 9.66 -6.40
C TYR A 20 -1.56 9.87 -7.82
N ASP A 21 -2.32 9.46 -8.86
CA ASP A 21 -1.90 9.46 -10.27
C ASP A 21 -0.50 8.86 -10.48
N CYS A 22 -0.19 7.82 -9.70
CA CYS A 22 1.12 7.17 -9.67
C CYS A 22 1.41 6.33 -10.91
N ASP A 23 2.69 6.11 -11.20
CA ASP A 23 3.16 5.34 -12.36
C ASP A 23 3.10 3.83 -12.11
N ALA A 24 3.31 3.40 -10.87
CA ALA A 24 3.30 2.00 -10.47
C ALA A 24 2.66 1.79 -9.09
N ILE A 25 2.17 0.58 -8.86
CA ILE A 25 1.75 0.13 -7.53
C ILE A 25 2.42 -1.20 -7.18
N LEU A 26 2.79 -1.36 -5.93
CA LEU A 26 3.24 -2.61 -5.35
C LEU A 26 2.20 -3.10 -4.35
N LEU A 27 1.47 -4.16 -4.71
CA LEU A 27 0.50 -4.82 -3.82
C LEU A 27 1.22 -5.85 -2.96
N ILE A 28 0.96 -5.83 -1.65
CA ILE A 28 1.53 -6.78 -0.71
C ILE A 28 0.42 -7.58 -0.08
N SER A 29 0.49 -8.89 -0.24
CA SER A 29 -0.49 -9.84 0.27
C SER A 29 0.17 -10.99 1.01
N PHE A 30 -0.54 -11.58 1.94
CA PHE A 30 -0.11 -12.73 2.71
C PHE A 30 -1.26 -13.72 2.91
N ALA A 31 -0.93 -14.99 3.21
CA ALA A 31 -1.94 -16.00 3.49
C ALA A 31 -2.74 -15.64 4.74
N GLU A 32 -4.06 -15.76 4.69
CA GLU A 32 -4.97 -15.31 5.77
C GLU A 32 -4.69 -16.00 7.11
N ASP A 33 -4.15 -17.22 7.08
CA ASP A 33 -3.77 -18.01 8.24
C ASP A 33 -2.34 -17.78 8.73
N ASP A 34 -1.57 -16.92 8.05
CA ASP A 34 -0.21 -16.57 8.48
C ASP A 34 -0.24 -15.53 9.62
N ILE A 35 0.11 -15.99 10.83
CA ILE A 35 0.09 -15.16 12.03
C ILE A 35 1.11 -14.01 12.00
N TYR A 36 2.16 -14.11 11.19
CA TYR A 36 3.19 -13.08 11.02
C TYR A 36 2.97 -12.24 9.76
N GLY A 37 2.06 -12.64 8.90
CA GLY A 37 1.86 -12.05 7.58
C GLY A 37 1.68 -10.53 7.58
N GLN A 38 0.98 -10.00 8.59
CA GLN A 38 0.81 -8.55 8.75
C GLN A 38 2.14 -7.84 9.08
N CYS A 39 2.93 -8.42 9.96
CA CYS A 39 4.24 -7.85 10.36
C CYS A 39 5.22 -7.91 9.20
N ASP A 40 5.33 -9.06 8.54
CA ASP A 40 6.23 -9.27 7.41
C ASP A 40 5.87 -8.36 6.23
N SER A 41 4.58 -8.21 5.97
CA SER A 41 4.10 -7.29 4.94
C SER A 41 4.42 -5.83 5.26
N SER A 42 4.32 -5.42 6.52
CA SER A 42 4.69 -4.06 6.96
C SER A 42 6.19 -3.81 6.78
N CYS A 43 7.03 -4.80 7.11
CA CYS A 43 8.47 -4.74 6.87
C CYS A 43 8.79 -4.65 5.37
N ALA A 44 8.06 -5.38 4.53
CA ALA A 44 8.23 -5.30 3.07
C ALA A 44 7.86 -3.91 2.53
N ILE A 45 6.82 -3.27 3.07
CA ILE A 45 6.45 -1.89 2.74
C ILE A 45 7.56 -0.91 3.14
N GLU A 46 8.10 -1.04 4.35
CA GLU A 46 9.21 -0.18 4.81
C GLU A 46 10.45 -0.36 3.93
N ASN A 47 10.82 -1.59 3.59
CA ASN A 47 11.90 -1.85 2.65
C ASN A 47 11.65 -1.20 1.27
N THR A 48 10.39 -1.17 0.83
CA THR A 48 10.00 -0.47 -0.40
C THR A 48 10.25 1.03 -0.29
N TYR A 49 9.94 1.64 0.86
CA TYR A 49 10.24 3.05 1.10
C TYR A 49 11.73 3.37 1.04
N LEU A 50 12.54 2.55 1.70
CA LEU A 50 14.00 2.72 1.69
C LEU A 50 14.58 2.58 0.27
N ALA A 51 14.09 1.60 -0.48
CA ALA A 51 14.49 1.42 -1.87
C ALA A 51 14.03 2.59 -2.76
N ALA A 52 12.79 3.04 -2.61
CA ALA A 52 12.25 4.18 -3.37
C ALA A 52 13.05 5.46 -3.10
N GLU A 53 13.33 5.77 -1.82
CA GLU A 53 14.17 6.92 -1.45
C GLU A 53 15.56 6.84 -2.08
N SER A 54 16.20 5.66 -2.09
CA SER A 54 17.51 5.47 -2.71
C SER A 54 17.53 5.68 -4.23
N LEU A 55 16.37 5.57 -4.87
CA LEU A 55 16.16 5.74 -6.30
C LEU A 55 15.51 7.09 -6.66
N GLU A 56 15.34 7.97 -5.68
CA GLU A 56 14.65 9.25 -5.82
C GLU A 56 13.21 9.11 -6.36
N VAL A 57 12.55 8.00 -6.00
CA VAL A 57 11.15 7.71 -6.33
C VAL A 57 10.27 8.03 -5.12
N GLY A 58 9.17 8.73 -5.35
CA GLY A 58 8.14 8.96 -4.32
C GLY A 58 7.38 7.68 -4.03
N ALA A 59 7.08 7.44 -2.76
CA ALA A 59 6.32 6.28 -2.30
C ALA A 59 5.31 6.67 -1.24
N VAL A 60 4.10 6.11 -1.32
CA VAL A 60 3.07 6.29 -0.30
C VAL A 60 2.32 4.99 -0.04
N TRP A 61 2.19 4.63 1.24
CA TRP A 61 1.41 3.47 1.68
C TRP A 61 -0.08 3.79 1.68
N ILE A 62 -0.85 2.95 1.02
CA ILE A 62 -2.30 3.07 0.90
C ILE A 62 -2.96 1.86 1.56
N ASN A 63 -3.81 2.12 2.56
CA ASN A 63 -4.46 1.10 3.38
C ASN A 63 -5.88 0.71 2.92
N GLN A 64 -6.49 1.44 2.00
CA GLN A 64 -7.90 1.24 1.63
C GLN A 64 -8.26 -0.21 1.30
N LEU A 65 -7.36 -0.96 0.66
CA LEU A 65 -7.63 -2.36 0.32
C LEU A 65 -7.67 -3.30 1.53
N ARG A 66 -7.04 -2.96 2.66
CA ARG A 66 -6.96 -3.82 3.82
C ARG A 66 -8.34 -4.23 4.35
N GLU A 67 -9.26 -3.28 4.43
CA GLU A 67 -10.60 -3.51 4.98
C GLU A 67 -11.59 -4.04 3.94
N ILE A 68 -11.38 -3.71 2.68
CA ILE A 68 -12.32 -4.01 1.59
C ILE A 68 -11.81 -5.11 0.64
N CYS A 69 -10.68 -5.73 0.91
CA CYS A 69 -10.06 -6.68 -0.02
C CYS A 69 -10.93 -7.92 -0.29
N ASN A 70 -11.89 -8.21 0.57
CA ASN A 70 -12.83 -9.32 0.45
C ASN A 70 -14.17 -8.94 -0.20
N GLU A 71 -14.41 -7.67 -0.49
CA GLU A 71 -15.60 -7.23 -1.21
C GLU A 71 -15.64 -7.86 -2.62
N PRO A 72 -16.81 -8.34 -3.09
CA PRO A 72 -16.91 -9.08 -4.35
C PRO A 72 -16.33 -8.35 -5.56
N GLU A 73 -16.48 -7.04 -5.61
CA GLU A 73 -15.96 -6.19 -6.70
C GLU A 73 -14.43 -6.12 -6.67
N ILE A 74 -13.85 -6.03 -5.47
CA ILE A 74 -12.40 -6.01 -5.27
C ILE A 74 -11.81 -7.39 -5.57
N ARG A 75 -12.47 -8.47 -5.14
CA ARG A 75 -12.03 -9.84 -5.43
C ARG A 75 -11.85 -10.10 -6.92
N LYS A 76 -12.78 -9.63 -7.76
CA LYS A 76 -12.66 -9.77 -9.22
C LYS A 76 -11.39 -9.14 -9.78
N VAL A 77 -11.00 -7.98 -9.23
CA VAL A 77 -9.77 -7.29 -9.66
C VAL A 77 -8.53 -8.02 -9.11
N ARG A 78 -8.57 -8.48 -7.85
CA ARG A 78 -7.48 -9.28 -7.26
C ARG A 78 -7.20 -10.54 -8.06
N ASP A 79 -8.26 -11.25 -8.48
CA ASP A 79 -8.12 -12.48 -9.27
C ASP A 79 -7.42 -12.21 -10.61
N SER A 80 -7.66 -11.04 -11.21
CA SER A 80 -6.97 -10.62 -12.44
C SER A 80 -5.47 -10.32 -12.24
N PHE A 81 -5.05 -10.09 -11.00
CA PHE A 81 -3.64 -9.88 -10.63
C PHE A 81 -2.95 -11.17 -10.15
N HIS A 82 -3.64 -12.31 -10.26
CA HIS A 82 -3.14 -13.63 -9.83
C HIS A 82 -2.77 -13.70 -8.34
N ILE A 83 -3.41 -12.88 -7.50
CA ILE A 83 -3.25 -12.96 -6.05
C ILE A 83 -3.95 -14.24 -5.56
N PRO A 84 -3.28 -15.11 -4.79
CA PRO A 84 -3.88 -16.33 -4.28
C PRO A 84 -5.20 -16.08 -3.55
N HIS A 85 -6.18 -16.98 -3.73
CA HIS A 85 -7.53 -16.78 -3.22
C HIS A 85 -7.58 -16.67 -1.68
N ASN A 86 -6.70 -17.41 -0.98
CA ASN A 86 -6.57 -17.41 0.47
C ASN A 86 -5.66 -16.29 1.01
N HIS A 87 -5.26 -15.34 0.18
CA HIS A 87 -4.49 -14.18 0.63
C HIS A 87 -5.40 -13.01 1.00
N VAL A 88 -4.94 -12.23 1.94
CA VAL A 88 -5.45 -10.89 2.25
C VAL A 88 -4.41 -9.84 1.85
N ILE A 89 -4.86 -8.62 1.58
CA ILE A 89 -3.96 -7.52 1.19
C ILE A 89 -3.64 -6.71 2.44
N CYS A 90 -2.36 -6.62 2.79
CA CYS A 90 -1.89 -5.74 3.87
C CYS A 90 -2.09 -4.26 3.52
N GLY A 91 -1.79 -3.93 2.29
CA GLY A 91 -1.83 -2.61 1.72
C GLY A 91 -1.11 -2.59 0.39
N PHE A 92 -0.98 -1.42 -0.18
CA PHE A 92 -0.17 -1.24 -1.37
C PHE A 92 0.60 0.06 -1.33
N VAL A 93 1.70 0.11 -2.05
CA VAL A 93 2.54 1.31 -2.19
C VAL A 93 2.30 1.88 -3.58
N ALA A 94 1.90 3.14 -3.64
CA ALA A 94 1.90 3.90 -4.88
C ALA A 94 3.29 4.50 -5.09
N LEU A 95 3.84 4.33 -6.28
CA LEU A 95 5.19 4.75 -6.66
C LEU A 95 5.10 5.70 -7.85
N GLY A 96 5.88 6.78 -7.81
CA GLY A 96 5.94 7.74 -8.91
C GLY A 96 7.03 8.78 -8.68
N TYR A 97 7.32 9.57 -9.69
CA TYR A 97 8.27 10.67 -9.54
C TYR A 97 7.65 11.80 -8.71
N PRO A 98 8.31 12.26 -7.63
CA PRO A 98 7.76 13.28 -6.75
C PRO A 98 7.71 14.64 -7.48
N ALA A 99 6.54 15.31 -7.41
CA ALA A 99 6.37 16.64 -7.94
C ALA A 99 7.07 17.70 -7.08
N GLU A 100 7.26 17.41 -5.79
CA GLU A 100 7.95 18.26 -4.83
C GLU A 100 8.70 17.40 -3.81
N LYS A 101 9.73 17.97 -3.20
CA LYS A 101 10.46 17.33 -2.10
C LYS A 101 9.88 17.85 -0.78
N PRO A 102 9.17 17.01 -0.01
CA PRO A 102 8.57 17.47 1.25
C PRO A 102 9.66 17.85 2.25
N ALA A 103 9.35 18.82 3.09
CA ALA A 103 10.23 19.17 4.21
C ALA A 103 10.33 17.99 5.20
N PRO A 104 11.51 17.73 5.79
CA PRO A 104 11.66 16.72 6.82
C PRO A 104 10.70 17.00 7.98
N LYS A 105 10.00 15.96 8.42
CA LYS A 105 9.13 16.05 9.59
C LYS A 105 9.98 15.93 10.85
N GLU A 106 9.82 16.88 11.79
CA GLU A 106 10.46 16.78 13.09
C GLU A 106 9.95 15.54 13.85
N ARG A 107 10.87 14.78 14.42
CA ARG A 107 10.57 13.63 15.26
C ARG A 107 10.63 14.07 16.71
N THR A 108 9.53 13.94 17.43
CA THR A 108 9.37 14.42 18.79
C THR A 108 9.30 13.29 19.82
N GLU A 109 9.21 12.04 19.37
CA GLU A 109 9.18 10.87 20.25
C GLU A 109 10.52 10.72 20.98
N PRO A 110 10.49 10.54 22.31
CA PRO A 110 11.71 10.36 23.09
C PRO A 110 12.39 9.02 22.74
N VAL A 111 13.71 9.06 22.66
CA VAL A 111 14.53 7.86 22.52
C VAL A 111 15.42 7.75 23.76
N GLU A 112 15.36 6.64 24.48
CA GLU A 112 16.16 6.36 25.66
C GLU A 112 17.19 5.27 25.32
N PHE A 113 18.46 5.55 25.69
CA PHE A 113 19.53 4.57 25.57
C PHE A 113 19.78 3.95 26.94
N ILE A 114 19.57 2.63 27.05
CA ILE A 114 19.86 1.86 28.27
C ILE A 114 21.27 1.25 28.13
N HIS A 115 22.17 1.57 29.05
CA HIS A 115 23.55 1.11 29.07
C HIS A 115 23.76 -0.01 30.10
#